data_ff2406bd3a0df900b2dbca48412b442b
#
_entry.id   ff2406bd3a0df900b2dbca48412b442b
#
_cell.length_a   1.000
_cell.length_b   1.000
_cell.length_c   1.000
_cell.angle_alpha   90.00
_cell.angle_beta   90.00
_cell.angle_gamma   90.00
#
_symmetry.space_group_name_H-M   'P 1'
#
loop_
_entity.id
_entity.type
_entity.pdbx_description
1 polymer ?
#
loop_
_entity_poly.entity_id
_entity_poly.type
_entity_poly.pdbx_seq_one_letter_code
_entity_poly.pdbx_strand_id
1 'polypeptide(L)'
;VTDRVAVLYRGKLVEQGSTAKILGNPDHPYTRSLISAVPRPDVKLRRFPLVTYIEDVKTPSAQIDVTTHWLGQARKDIVRKTGQGPLVQVHDLSLQFVLRNAFFKRNRRTLDAVKHVSLEIPEGEVFGLVGESGSGKSTMARLISGLYTPTGGTVTFDGANLNLLKGERALNPIRRQIQMVFQDPYSSVNPRMRVLDIIAEPIRFHKLASGEAEVRRIVGDLLDVVGLGAQAAARYPHEFSGGQRQRIAIARALATRPRFLICDEPTSALDVSIQAQILNLLKDLQEQLNLTLLFISHDLPVIRQMCDRVGVMRHGELLEVAETEQLFEHPRHEYTKHLLSLMPRLQSMSHQGLDVVAG
;
A
#
# COMPACT_ATOMS: atom_id res chain seq x y z
N VAL A 1 -23.99 1.95 17.37
CA VAL A 1 -24.07 2.47 16.04
C VAL A 1 -25.12 3.58 16.03
N THR A 2 -25.15 4.49 15.07
CA THR A 2 -25.93 5.72 15.06
C THR A 2 -27.33 5.49 14.47
N ASP A 3 -28.36 6.17 14.99
CA ASP A 3 -29.72 6.11 14.46
C ASP A 3 -29.91 7.04 13.25
N ARG A 4 -29.16 8.12 13.20
CA ARG A 4 -29.19 9.13 12.12
C ARG A 4 -27.82 9.45 11.60
N VAL A 5 -27.76 9.74 10.30
CA VAL A 5 -26.55 10.14 9.56
C VAL A 5 -26.79 11.48 8.89
N ALA A 6 -25.79 12.36 8.96
CA ALA A 6 -25.72 13.60 8.22
C ALA A 6 -24.51 13.55 7.28
N VAL A 7 -24.73 13.82 6.00
CA VAL A 7 -23.69 13.83 4.96
C VAL A 7 -23.31 15.27 4.64
N LEU A 8 -22.02 15.57 4.78
CA LEU A 8 -21.46 16.90 4.52
C LEU A 8 -20.62 16.86 3.25
N TYR A 9 -20.79 17.86 2.40
CA TYR A 9 -19.94 18.08 1.21
C TYR A 9 -19.51 19.54 1.14
N ARG A 10 -18.21 19.81 1.13
CA ARG A 10 -17.61 21.16 1.10
C ARG A 10 -18.19 22.10 2.17
N GLY A 11 -18.37 21.59 3.39
CA GLY A 11 -18.92 22.35 4.52
C GLY A 11 -20.43 22.57 4.50
N LYS A 12 -21.16 22.04 3.50
CA LYS A 12 -22.61 22.10 3.40
C LYS A 12 -23.22 20.74 3.73
N LEU A 13 -24.33 20.77 4.48
CA LEU A 13 -25.17 19.60 4.70
C LEU A 13 -25.91 19.28 3.41
N VAL A 14 -25.63 18.15 2.78
CA VAL A 14 -26.22 17.74 1.50
C VAL A 14 -27.33 16.71 1.66
N GLU A 15 -27.25 15.88 2.71
CA GLU A 15 -28.29 14.91 3.02
C GLU A 15 -28.30 14.56 4.51
N GLN A 16 -29.48 14.28 5.07
CA GLN A 16 -29.66 13.84 6.44
C GLN A 16 -30.87 12.93 6.54
N GLY A 17 -30.73 11.84 7.30
CA GLY A 17 -31.84 10.90 7.50
C GLY A 17 -31.52 9.80 8.50
N SER A 18 -32.42 8.82 8.62
CA SER A 18 -32.14 7.60 9.37
C SER A 18 -31.00 6.83 8.70
N THR A 19 -30.20 6.11 9.49
CA THR A 19 -29.10 5.29 9.00
C THR A 19 -29.57 4.32 7.91
N ALA A 20 -30.72 3.69 8.10
CA ALA A 20 -31.31 2.76 7.12
C ALA A 20 -31.63 3.46 5.79
N LYS A 21 -32.18 4.69 5.80
CA LYS A 21 -32.47 5.45 4.58
C LYS A 21 -31.18 5.84 3.85
N ILE A 22 -30.25 6.46 4.59
CA ILE A 22 -28.99 6.98 3.99
C ILE A 22 -28.15 5.86 3.39
N LEU A 23 -28.03 4.71 4.08
CA LEU A 23 -27.23 3.58 3.58
C LEU A 23 -27.96 2.75 2.52
N GLY A 24 -29.30 2.63 2.59
CA GLY A 24 -30.06 1.77 1.70
C GLY A 24 -30.60 2.46 0.45
N ASN A 25 -31.07 3.70 0.56
CA ASN A 25 -31.64 4.46 -0.55
C ASN A 25 -31.37 5.95 -0.40
N PRO A 26 -30.13 6.40 -0.61
CA PRO A 26 -29.74 7.80 -0.55
C PRO A 26 -30.34 8.60 -1.71
N ASP A 27 -30.83 9.81 -1.41
CA ASP A 27 -31.42 10.70 -2.41
C ASP A 27 -30.36 11.53 -3.12
N HIS A 28 -29.32 11.98 -2.39
CA HIS A 28 -28.31 12.88 -2.94
C HIS A 28 -27.25 12.11 -3.77
N PRO A 29 -26.90 12.57 -5.00
CA PRO A 29 -25.93 11.90 -5.85
C PRO A 29 -24.56 11.71 -5.19
N TYR A 30 -24.10 12.68 -4.41
CA TYR A 30 -22.85 12.56 -3.65
C TYR A 30 -22.88 11.42 -2.63
N THR A 31 -23.99 11.29 -1.88
CA THR A 31 -24.17 10.21 -0.90
C THR A 31 -24.15 8.85 -1.58
N ARG A 32 -24.86 8.71 -2.72
CA ARG A 32 -24.82 7.47 -3.54
C ARG A 32 -23.42 7.11 -3.98
N SER A 33 -22.69 8.09 -4.51
CA SER A 33 -21.33 7.90 -4.97
C SER A 33 -20.37 7.55 -3.83
N LEU A 34 -20.55 8.19 -2.65
CA LEU A 34 -19.74 7.91 -1.45
C LEU A 34 -19.95 6.46 -0.96
N ILE A 35 -21.20 6.01 -0.91
CA ILE A 35 -21.53 4.64 -0.49
C ILE A 35 -21.01 3.62 -1.51
N SER A 36 -21.12 3.90 -2.81
CA SER A 36 -20.64 3.01 -3.85
C SER A 36 -19.11 2.87 -3.87
N ALA A 37 -18.39 3.87 -3.36
CA ALA A 37 -16.93 3.84 -3.26
C ALA A 37 -16.40 3.00 -2.08
N VAL A 38 -17.27 2.60 -1.15
CA VAL A 38 -16.88 1.69 -0.05
C VAL A 38 -16.53 0.32 -0.63
N PRO A 39 -15.33 -0.22 -0.34
CA PRO A 39 -14.94 -1.53 -0.83
C PRO A 39 -15.93 -2.62 -0.40
N ARG A 40 -16.39 -3.41 -1.34
CA ARG A 40 -17.37 -4.48 -1.09
C ARG A 40 -16.68 -5.76 -0.66
N PRO A 41 -17.11 -6.42 0.42
CA PRO A 41 -16.49 -7.67 0.90
C PRO A 41 -16.89 -8.90 0.06
N ASP A 42 -17.99 -8.83 -0.71
CA ASP A 42 -18.65 -9.93 -1.40
C ASP A 42 -18.22 -10.09 -2.87
N VAL A 43 -17.61 -9.05 -3.46
CA VAL A 43 -17.27 -9.04 -4.90
C VAL A 43 -15.85 -8.53 -5.12
N LYS A 44 -15.05 -9.26 -5.90
CA LYS A 44 -13.74 -8.78 -6.39
C LYS A 44 -13.97 -7.97 -7.67
N LEU A 45 -13.87 -6.64 -7.57
CA LEU A 45 -13.98 -5.74 -8.71
C LEU A 45 -12.60 -5.54 -9.37
N ARG A 46 -12.60 -5.33 -10.67
CA ARG A 46 -11.35 -4.98 -11.37
C ARG A 46 -10.76 -3.66 -10.87
N ARG A 47 -11.62 -2.68 -10.57
CA ARG A 47 -11.25 -1.35 -10.03
C ARG A 47 -12.18 -0.96 -8.90
N PHE A 48 -11.67 -0.15 -7.97
CA PHE A 48 -12.48 0.47 -6.94
C PHE A 48 -13.36 1.54 -7.55
N PRO A 49 -14.67 1.58 -7.23
CA PRO A 49 -15.56 2.63 -7.69
C PRO A 49 -15.08 4.00 -7.21
N LEU A 50 -15.10 4.98 -8.09
CA LEU A 50 -14.71 6.35 -7.76
C LEU A 50 -15.94 7.19 -7.42
N VAL A 51 -15.77 8.15 -6.52
CA VAL A 51 -16.80 9.15 -6.23
C VAL A 51 -16.88 10.14 -7.40
N THR A 52 -17.90 10.00 -8.25
CA THR A 52 -18.04 10.75 -9.51
C THR A 52 -18.54 12.18 -9.33
N TYR A 53 -19.03 12.56 -8.15
CA TYR A 53 -19.62 13.88 -7.88
C TYR A 53 -18.59 15.00 -7.59
N ILE A 54 -17.30 14.69 -7.61
CA ILE A 54 -16.24 15.67 -7.32
C ILE A 54 -15.88 16.40 -8.62
N GLU A 55 -16.46 17.58 -8.85
CA GLU A 55 -16.26 18.41 -10.06
C GLU A 55 -14.80 18.85 -10.31
N ASP A 56 -13.93 18.85 -9.29
CA ASP A 56 -12.56 19.37 -9.38
C ASP A 56 -11.47 18.32 -9.45
N VAL A 57 -11.80 17.06 -9.36
CA VAL A 57 -10.82 16.00 -9.58
C VAL A 57 -10.85 15.69 -11.06
N LYS A 58 -9.95 16.29 -11.86
CA LYS A 58 -9.53 15.67 -13.11
C LYS A 58 -9.11 14.26 -12.74
N THR A 59 -10.07 13.34 -12.83
CA THR A 59 -9.79 11.91 -12.73
C THR A 59 -8.71 11.68 -13.76
N PRO A 60 -7.54 11.15 -13.42
CA PRO A 60 -6.63 10.66 -14.43
C PRO A 60 -7.30 9.43 -15.06
N SER A 61 -8.27 9.66 -15.94
CA SER A 61 -8.90 8.61 -16.73
C SER A 61 -8.07 8.26 -17.96
N ALA A 62 -6.98 8.97 -18.20
CA ALA A 62 -5.98 8.55 -19.15
C ALA A 62 -5.22 7.40 -18.50
N GLN A 63 -5.29 6.22 -19.09
CA GLN A 63 -4.32 5.15 -18.83
C GLN A 63 -2.95 5.80 -18.93
N ILE A 64 -2.23 5.84 -17.80
CA ILE A 64 -0.89 6.44 -17.76
C ILE A 64 -0.03 5.54 -18.62
N ASP A 65 0.35 6.02 -19.79
CA ASP A 65 1.30 5.30 -20.65
C ASP A 65 2.71 5.47 -20.05
N VAL A 66 3.07 4.56 -19.15
CA VAL A 66 4.40 4.56 -18.53
C VAL A 66 5.52 4.23 -19.52
N THR A 67 5.22 3.78 -20.76
CA THR A 67 6.25 3.38 -21.73
C THR A 67 7.07 4.56 -22.22
N THR A 68 6.49 5.75 -22.26
CA THR A 68 7.14 7.01 -22.62
C THR A 68 7.79 7.72 -21.43
N HIS A 69 7.41 7.34 -20.21
CA HIS A 69 7.91 7.92 -18.97
C HIS A 69 9.19 7.27 -18.47
N TRP A 70 9.86 7.96 -17.53
CA TRP A 70 11.03 7.45 -16.82
C TRP A 70 10.87 6.02 -16.29
N LEU A 71 9.70 5.66 -15.78
CA LEU A 71 9.44 4.32 -15.22
C LEU A 71 9.47 3.21 -16.29
N GLY A 72 8.97 3.46 -17.48
CA GLY A 72 8.94 2.48 -18.57
C GLY A 72 10.31 2.19 -19.18
N GLN A 73 11.20 3.21 -19.22
CA GLN A 73 12.56 3.04 -19.78
C GLN A 73 13.41 2.09 -18.94
N ALA A 74 13.14 1.94 -17.66
CA ALA A 74 13.94 1.18 -16.71
C ALA A 74 13.97 -0.32 -16.94
N ARG A 75 12.90 -0.87 -17.50
CA ARG A 75 12.78 -2.33 -17.65
C ARG A 75 13.66 -2.92 -18.73
N LYS A 76 14.16 -2.10 -19.66
CA LYS A 76 15.14 -2.53 -20.65
C LYS A 76 16.51 -2.83 -20.04
N ASP A 77 16.81 -2.22 -18.88
CA ASP A 77 18.11 -2.32 -18.22
C ASP A 77 18.18 -3.44 -17.16
N ILE A 78 17.01 -3.96 -16.73
CA ILE A 78 16.98 -5.07 -15.77
C ILE A 78 17.03 -6.37 -16.56
N VAL A 79 18.22 -6.90 -16.72
CA VAL A 79 18.41 -8.30 -17.15
C VAL A 79 17.81 -9.17 -16.04
N ARG A 80 16.59 -9.64 -16.28
CA ARG A 80 15.97 -10.63 -15.41
C ARG A 80 16.90 -11.84 -15.38
N LYS A 81 17.37 -12.20 -14.21
CA LYS A 81 17.80 -13.57 -13.96
C LYS A 81 16.53 -14.42 -13.91
N THR A 82 15.96 -14.64 -15.11
CA THR A 82 14.73 -15.39 -15.30
C THR A 82 14.92 -16.79 -14.73
N GLY A 83 14.11 -17.15 -13.75
CA GLY A 83 13.73 -18.53 -13.54
C GLY A 83 14.23 -19.26 -12.31
N GLN A 84 14.76 -18.62 -11.28
CA GLN A 84 15.17 -19.34 -10.08
C GLN A 84 14.53 -18.77 -8.79
N GLY A 85 13.25 -19.14 -8.57
CA GLY A 85 12.59 -18.92 -7.28
C GLY A 85 11.82 -17.59 -7.15
N PRO A 86 11.21 -17.36 -5.99
CA PRO A 86 10.45 -16.13 -5.68
C PRO A 86 11.38 -14.92 -5.53
N LEU A 87 10.85 -13.72 -5.79
CA LEU A 87 11.60 -12.47 -5.65
C LEU A 87 11.99 -12.19 -4.19
N VAL A 88 11.08 -12.49 -3.26
CA VAL A 88 11.31 -12.36 -1.81
C VAL A 88 11.11 -13.71 -1.15
N GLN A 89 12.10 -14.16 -0.37
CA GLN A 89 11.97 -15.33 0.48
C GLN A 89 12.30 -14.95 1.92
N VAL A 90 11.45 -15.36 2.82
CA VAL A 90 11.62 -15.23 4.26
C VAL A 90 11.63 -16.62 4.86
N HIS A 91 12.69 -16.95 5.60
CA HIS A 91 12.83 -18.27 6.21
C HIS A 91 13.11 -18.14 7.71
N ASP A 92 12.21 -18.72 8.50
CA ASP A 92 12.29 -18.82 9.97
C ASP A 92 12.59 -17.48 10.66
N LEU A 93 12.02 -16.40 10.14
CA LEU A 93 12.35 -15.02 10.52
C LEU A 93 11.80 -14.71 11.91
N SER A 94 12.66 -14.18 12.77
CA SER A 94 12.31 -13.82 14.14
C SER A 94 12.92 -12.48 14.53
N LEU A 95 12.15 -11.67 15.28
CA LEU A 95 12.64 -10.43 15.87
C LEU A 95 12.12 -10.26 17.30
N GLN A 96 13.06 -10.08 18.22
CA GLN A 96 12.80 -9.81 19.61
C GLN A 96 13.29 -8.41 20.00
N PHE A 97 12.41 -7.57 20.50
CA PHE A 97 12.77 -6.27 21.08
C PHE A 97 13.07 -6.39 22.56
N VAL A 98 14.12 -5.73 23.01
CA VAL A 98 14.46 -5.62 24.44
C VAL A 98 13.79 -4.38 25.00
N LEU A 99 12.73 -4.56 25.79
CA LEU A 99 11.96 -3.47 26.40
C LEU A 99 12.66 -2.85 27.61
N ARG A 100 13.40 -3.69 28.39
CA ARG A 100 14.15 -3.24 29.55
C ARG A 100 15.48 -3.99 29.64
N ASN A 101 16.57 -3.25 29.58
CA ASN A 101 17.89 -3.77 29.90
C ASN A 101 18.03 -3.87 31.42
N ALA A 102 18.24 -5.07 31.92
CA ALA A 102 18.55 -5.30 33.30
C ALA A 102 19.92 -6.01 33.38
N PHE A 103 20.70 -5.69 34.41
CA PHE A 103 22.02 -6.27 34.65
C PHE A 103 22.01 -7.81 34.80
N PHE A 104 20.88 -8.33 35.30
CA PHE A 104 20.63 -9.77 35.33
C PHE A 104 19.68 -10.20 34.21
N LYS A 105 20.04 -11.23 33.44
CA LYS A 105 19.22 -11.82 32.35
C LYS A 105 17.79 -12.14 32.81
N ARG A 106 17.58 -12.52 34.05
CA ARG A 106 16.29 -12.88 34.67
C ARG A 106 15.28 -11.73 34.74
N ASN A 107 15.73 -10.46 34.71
CA ASN A 107 14.88 -9.27 34.79
C ASN A 107 14.72 -8.54 33.42
N ARG A 108 15.24 -9.12 32.34
CA ARG A 108 15.13 -8.58 31.00
C ARG A 108 13.73 -8.85 30.47
N ARG A 109 13.00 -7.80 30.19
CA ARG A 109 11.70 -7.92 29.49
C ARG A 109 11.94 -7.82 28.00
N THR A 110 11.46 -8.79 27.24
CA THR A 110 11.52 -8.85 25.79
C THR A 110 10.12 -8.94 25.20
N LEU A 111 9.98 -8.44 23.99
CA LEU A 111 8.77 -8.56 23.17
C LEU A 111 9.14 -9.28 21.88
N ASP A 112 8.56 -10.43 21.64
CA ASP A 112 8.68 -11.16 20.39
C ASP A 112 7.72 -10.53 19.38
N ALA A 113 8.26 -9.67 18.52
CA ALA A 113 7.47 -8.95 17.53
C ALA A 113 7.21 -9.76 16.25
N VAL A 114 8.14 -10.68 15.91
CA VAL A 114 8.01 -11.67 14.83
C VAL A 114 8.61 -12.99 15.33
N LYS A 115 7.92 -14.10 15.09
CA LYS A 115 8.26 -15.43 15.60
C LYS A 115 8.20 -16.45 14.47
N HIS A 116 9.34 -16.97 14.07
CA HIS A 116 9.48 -18.10 13.15
C HIS A 116 8.63 -17.99 11.88
N VAL A 117 8.56 -16.79 11.27
CA VAL A 117 7.77 -16.54 10.08
C VAL A 117 8.52 -16.98 8.83
N SER A 118 7.85 -17.78 8.00
CA SER A 118 8.33 -18.15 6.68
C SER A 118 7.27 -17.82 5.63
N LEU A 119 7.67 -17.14 4.54
CA LEU A 119 6.82 -16.83 3.40
C LEU A 119 7.65 -16.56 2.14
N GLU A 120 6.99 -16.68 0.99
CA GLU A 120 7.59 -16.40 -0.31
C GLU A 120 6.66 -15.49 -1.11
N ILE A 121 7.25 -14.55 -1.86
CA ILE A 121 6.53 -13.66 -2.75
C ILE A 121 7.16 -13.75 -4.15
N PRO A 122 6.47 -14.40 -5.10
CA PRO A 122 6.87 -14.40 -6.52
C PRO A 122 6.94 -13.00 -7.12
N GLU A 123 7.71 -12.84 -8.20
CA GLU A 123 7.78 -11.57 -8.91
C GLU A 123 6.44 -11.26 -9.61
N GLY A 124 5.98 -10.01 -9.45
CA GLY A 124 4.71 -9.52 -10.01
C GLY A 124 3.47 -9.82 -9.15
N GLU A 125 3.61 -10.58 -8.06
CA GLU A 125 2.51 -10.88 -7.14
C GLU A 125 2.19 -9.69 -6.21
N VAL A 126 0.92 -9.53 -5.88
CA VAL A 126 0.45 -8.67 -4.78
C VAL A 126 0.14 -9.55 -3.57
N PHE A 127 1.06 -9.60 -2.61
CA PHE A 127 0.91 -10.36 -1.39
C PHE A 127 0.31 -9.48 -0.28
N GLY A 128 -0.86 -9.86 0.22
CA GLY A 128 -1.54 -9.20 1.34
C GLY A 128 -1.05 -9.69 2.69
N LEU A 129 -0.90 -8.80 3.67
CA LEU A 129 -0.59 -9.17 5.05
C LEU A 129 -1.62 -8.53 5.98
N VAL A 130 -2.42 -9.36 6.65
CA VAL A 130 -3.53 -8.92 7.50
C VAL A 130 -3.38 -9.39 8.94
N GLY A 131 -4.14 -8.78 9.85
CA GLY A 131 -4.18 -9.11 11.27
C GLY A 131 -4.46 -7.87 12.11
N GLU A 132 -4.73 -8.05 13.40
CA GLU A 132 -5.01 -6.97 14.35
C GLU A 132 -3.82 -5.99 14.48
N SER A 133 -4.10 -4.79 15.02
CA SER A 133 -3.04 -3.84 15.37
C SER A 133 -2.07 -4.49 16.38
N GLY A 134 -0.76 -4.34 16.17
CA GLY A 134 0.24 -4.97 17.01
C GLY A 134 0.54 -6.45 16.67
N SER A 135 -0.05 -7.05 15.64
CA SER A 135 0.24 -8.44 15.25
C SER A 135 1.63 -8.67 14.64
N GLY A 136 2.41 -7.61 14.36
CA GLY A 136 3.77 -7.70 13.83
C GLY A 136 3.92 -7.33 12.33
N LYS A 137 2.86 -6.97 11.61
CA LYS A 137 2.87 -6.66 10.16
C LYS A 137 3.89 -5.61 9.75
N SER A 138 3.84 -4.42 10.37
CA SER A 138 4.80 -3.33 10.07
C SER A 138 6.22 -3.68 10.48
N THR A 139 6.39 -4.53 11.51
CA THR A 139 7.70 -5.06 11.88
C THR A 139 8.23 -6.01 10.80
N MET A 140 7.36 -6.86 10.26
CA MET A 140 7.68 -7.75 9.14
C MET A 140 8.10 -6.95 7.90
N ALA A 141 7.36 -5.90 7.56
CA ALA A 141 7.70 -4.97 6.47
C ALA A 141 9.11 -4.37 6.64
N ARG A 142 9.44 -3.91 7.85
CA ARG A 142 10.75 -3.33 8.17
C ARG A 142 11.89 -4.36 8.15
N LEU A 143 11.62 -5.61 8.50
CA LEU A 143 12.58 -6.70 8.37
C LEU A 143 12.85 -7.03 6.91
N ILE A 144 11.80 -7.17 6.09
CA ILE A 144 11.92 -7.48 4.66
C ILE A 144 12.61 -6.33 3.91
N SER A 145 12.36 -5.07 4.28
CA SER A 145 13.04 -3.91 3.68
C SER A 145 14.50 -3.74 4.13
N GLY A 146 14.96 -4.52 5.10
CA GLY A 146 16.30 -4.39 5.68
C GLY A 146 16.48 -3.15 6.58
N LEU A 147 15.38 -2.55 7.05
CA LEU A 147 15.40 -1.46 8.05
C LEU A 147 15.67 -2.01 9.45
N TYR A 148 15.23 -3.24 9.73
CA TYR A 148 15.53 -3.96 10.96
C TYR A 148 16.40 -5.17 10.68
N THR A 149 17.30 -5.47 11.62
CA THR A 149 18.10 -6.69 11.60
C THR A 149 17.37 -7.77 12.41
N PRO A 150 17.05 -8.93 11.84
CA PRO A 150 16.37 -9.98 12.57
C PRO A 150 17.26 -10.58 13.66
N THR A 151 16.63 -11.14 14.70
CA THR A 151 17.33 -11.92 15.74
C THR A 151 17.54 -13.37 15.35
N GLY A 152 16.77 -13.88 14.38
CA GLY A 152 16.88 -15.22 13.82
C GLY A 152 16.30 -15.30 12.42
N GLY A 153 16.67 -16.31 11.66
CA GLY A 153 16.20 -16.53 10.31
C GLY A 153 16.84 -15.63 9.25
N THR A 154 16.30 -15.66 8.03
CA THR A 154 16.89 -14.94 6.88
C THR A 154 15.84 -14.32 6.00
N VAL A 155 16.21 -13.20 5.35
CA VAL A 155 15.48 -12.58 4.23
C VAL A 155 16.35 -12.63 2.99
N THR A 156 15.83 -13.17 1.92
CA THR A 156 16.49 -13.24 0.61
C THR A 156 15.69 -12.43 -0.42
N PHE A 157 16.36 -11.58 -1.17
CA PHE A 157 15.79 -10.80 -2.26
C PHE A 157 16.54 -11.12 -3.55
N ASP A 158 15.82 -11.59 -4.58
CA ASP A 158 16.40 -11.98 -5.88
C ASP A 158 17.63 -12.91 -5.72
N GLY A 159 17.55 -13.89 -4.81
CA GLY A 159 18.62 -14.82 -4.48
C GLY A 159 19.72 -14.26 -3.56
N ALA A 160 19.73 -12.97 -3.24
CA ALA A 160 20.71 -12.37 -2.33
C ALA A 160 20.21 -12.36 -0.88
N ASN A 161 20.93 -12.99 0.04
CA ASN A 161 20.61 -12.99 1.45
C ASN A 161 20.98 -11.63 2.08
N LEU A 162 19.96 -10.86 2.50
CA LEU A 162 20.14 -9.51 3.05
C LEU A 162 20.94 -9.49 4.35
N ASN A 163 20.85 -10.53 5.14
CA ASN A 163 21.55 -10.63 6.43
C ASN A 163 23.07 -10.75 6.28
N LEU A 164 23.55 -11.24 5.14
CA LEU A 164 24.96 -11.41 4.86
C LEU A 164 25.60 -10.16 4.24
N LEU A 165 24.78 -9.22 3.75
CA LEU A 165 25.27 -8.00 3.13
C LEU A 165 25.74 -7.00 4.21
N LYS A 166 27.01 -6.65 4.17
CA LYS A 166 27.62 -5.69 5.11
C LYS A 166 28.06 -4.43 4.37
N GLY A 167 27.71 -3.31 4.96
CA GLY A 167 28.09 -1.99 4.49
C GLY A 167 27.25 -1.44 3.33
N GLU A 168 27.29 -0.13 3.18
CA GLU A 168 26.48 0.64 2.22
C GLU A 168 26.63 0.17 0.77
N ARG A 169 27.85 -0.17 0.34
CA ARG A 169 28.11 -0.59 -1.05
C ARG A 169 27.36 -1.87 -1.44
N ALA A 170 27.20 -2.81 -0.50
CA ALA A 170 26.50 -4.07 -0.75
C ALA A 170 24.97 -3.90 -0.63
N LEU A 171 24.51 -3.04 0.26
CA LEU A 171 23.09 -2.83 0.54
C LEU A 171 22.40 -1.88 -0.46
N ASN A 172 23.10 -0.83 -0.93
CA ASN A 172 22.49 0.20 -1.77
C ASN A 172 21.86 -0.32 -3.09
N PRO A 173 22.46 -1.26 -3.84
CA PRO A 173 21.82 -1.82 -5.03
C PRO A 173 20.50 -2.53 -4.74
N ILE A 174 20.39 -3.16 -3.57
CA ILE A 174 19.16 -3.85 -3.13
C ILE A 174 18.14 -2.87 -2.59
N ARG A 175 18.55 -1.92 -1.73
CA ARG A 175 17.67 -0.87 -1.21
C ARG A 175 17.04 -0.04 -2.33
N ARG A 176 17.73 0.16 -3.44
CA ARG A 176 17.18 0.78 -4.64
C ARG A 176 16.00 -0.01 -5.19
N GLN A 177 16.03 -1.34 -5.11
CA GLN A 177 15.01 -2.21 -5.67
C GLN A 177 13.86 -2.51 -4.70
N ILE A 178 14.06 -2.29 -3.40
CA ILE A 178 13.05 -2.45 -2.35
C ILE A 178 12.70 -1.06 -1.83
N GLN A 179 11.48 -0.63 -2.02
CA GLN A 179 11.01 0.66 -1.53
C GLN A 179 9.77 0.48 -0.65
N MET A 180 9.49 1.49 0.18
CA MET A 180 8.39 1.43 1.14
C MET A 180 7.58 2.73 1.13
N VAL A 181 6.26 2.57 1.07
CA VAL A 181 5.27 3.62 1.34
C VAL A 181 4.77 3.42 2.76
N PHE A 182 4.99 4.41 3.61
CA PHE A 182 4.67 4.34 5.04
C PHE A 182 3.21 4.71 5.31
N GLN A 183 2.69 4.29 6.45
CA GLN A 183 1.33 4.49 6.92
C GLN A 183 0.92 5.96 7.03
N ASP A 184 1.83 6.81 7.54
CA ASP A 184 1.56 8.25 7.72
C ASP A 184 2.28 9.09 6.67
N PRO A 185 1.55 9.68 5.72
CA PRO A 185 2.14 10.54 4.70
C PRO A 185 2.70 11.85 5.26
N TYR A 186 2.30 12.27 6.48
CA TYR A 186 2.81 13.47 7.12
C TYR A 186 4.23 13.27 7.67
N SER A 187 4.48 12.14 8.31
CA SER A 187 5.80 11.82 8.88
C SER A 187 6.77 11.28 7.83
N SER A 188 6.27 10.81 6.69
CA SER A 188 7.09 10.18 5.63
C SER A 188 7.87 11.18 4.78
N VAL A 189 7.48 12.45 4.78
CA VAL A 189 8.12 13.51 3.98
C VAL A 189 8.58 14.68 4.85
N ASN A 190 9.74 15.27 4.53
CA ASN A 190 10.24 16.43 5.26
C ASN A 190 9.43 17.69 4.87
N PRO A 191 8.67 18.30 5.81
CA PRO A 191 7.79 19.43 5.51
C PRO A 191 8.54 20.73 5.12
N ARG A 192 9.85 20.78 5.35
CA ARG A 192 10.71 21.92 5.02
C ARG A 192 11.35 21.83 3.64
N MET A 193 11.20 20.70 2.97
CA MET A 193 11.69 20.48 1.60
C MET A 193 10.58 20.70 0.59
N ARG A 194 10.91 21.20 -0.60
CA ARG A 194 9.96 21.22 -1.73
C ARG A 194 9.72 19.81 -2.26
N VAL A 195 8.58 19.60 -2.88
CA VAL A 195 8.22 18.31 -3.49
C VAL A 195 9.27 17.85 -4.49
N LEU A 196 9.84 18.78 -5.29
CA LEU A 196 10.98 18.51 -6.16
C LEU A 196 12.11 17.81 -5.41
N ASP A 197 12.55 18.37 -4.29
CA ASP A 197 13.71 17.88 -3.56
C ASP A 197 13.42 16.55 -2.85
N ILE A 198 12.19 16.38 -2.36
CA ILE A 198 11.74 15.12 -1.74
C ILE A 198 11.81 13.97 -2.74
N ILE A 199 11.31 14.16 -3.97
CA ILE A 199 11.30 13.10 -5.01
C ILE A 199 12.68 12.96 -5.65
N ALA A 200 13.44 14.05 -5.77
CA ALA A 200 14.78 14.05 -6.34
C ALA A 200 15.84 13.42 -5.42
N GLU A 201 15.61 13.40 -4.10
CA GLU A 201 16.57 12.85 -3.12
C GLU A 201 17.07 11.45 -3.50
N PRO A 202 16.21 10.43 -3.70
CA PRO A 202 16.65 9.09 -4.09
C PRO A 202 17.29 9.05 -5.50
N ILE A 203 16.86 9.91 -6.42
CA ILE A 203 17.44 10.01 -7.77
C ILE A 203 18.89 10.47 -7.68
N ARG A 204 19.15 11.54 -6.91
CA ARG A 204 20.48 12.10 -6.69
C ARG A 204 21.37 11.13 -5.90
N PHE A 205 20.83 10.53 -4.82
CA PHE A 205 21.56 9.58 -3.98
C PHE A 205 22.06 8.37 -4.77
N HIS A 206 21.21 7.78 -5.59
CA HIS A 206 21.54 6.63 -6.40
C HIS A 206 22.15 7.00 -7.77
N LYS A 207 22.41 8.29 -8.04
CA LYS A 207 23.02 8.80 -9.29
C LYS A 207 22.27 8.30 -10.54
N LEU A 208 20.94 8.41 -10.53
CA LEU A 208 20.06 7.89 -11.59
C LEU A 208 19.88 8.86 -12.77
N ALA A 209 20.40 10.06 -12.67
CA ALA A 209 20.33 11.11 -13.67
C ALA A 209 21.72 11.69 -13.92
N SER A 210 21.96 12.18 -15.14
CA SER A 210 23.22 12.77 -15.58
C SER A 210 23.43 14.21 -15.08
N GLY A 211 22.35 14.87 -14.64
CA GLY A 211 22.40 16.26 -14.13
C GLY A 211 21.05 16.76 -13.67
N GLU A 212 21.02 17.98 -13.13
CA GLU A 212 19.82 18.58 -12.52
C GLU A 212 18.64 18.79 -13.51
N ALA A 213 18.93 19.04 -14.78
CA ALA A 213 17.89 19.16 -15.79
C ALA A 213 17.13 17.82 -15.98
N GLU A 214 17.88 16.70 -16.01
CA GLU A 214 17.28 15.38 -16.08
C GLU A 214 16.55 15.00 -14.79
N VAL A 215 17.09 15.33 -13.60
CA VAL A 215 16.38 15.17 -12.32
C VAL A 215 15.02 15.86 -12.35
N ARG A 216 14.95 17.12 -12.80
CA ARG A 216 13.68 17.87 -12.89
C ARG A 216 12.70 17.21 -13.86
N ARG A 217 13.17 16.72 -14.99
CA ARG A 217 12.34 15.99 -15.96
C ARG A 217 11.76 14.71 -15.33
N ILE A 218 12.60 13.91 -14.69
CA ILE A 218 12.17 12.67 -14.02
C ILE A 218 11.15 12.97 -12.91
N VAL A 219 11.35 14.01 -12.12
CA VAL A 219 10.40 14.42 -11.08
C VAL A 219 9.08 14.85 -11.70
N GLY A 220 9.10 15.59 -12.83
CA GLY A 220 7.91 15.95 -13.59
C GLY A 220 7.14 14.71 -14.04
N ASP A 221 7.82 13.78 -14.69
CA ASP A 221 7.24 12.50 -15.14
C ASP A 221 6.59 11.73 -13.99
N LEU A 222 7.26 11.65 -12.83
CA LEU A 222 6.73 10.96 -11.64
C LEU A 222 5.49 11.66 -11.05
N LEU A 223 5.48 13.00 -11.04
CA LEU A 223 4.33 13.77 -10.58
C LEU A 223 3.12 13.63 -11.51
N ASP A 224 3.37 13.54 -12.81
CA ASP A 224 2.31 13.27 -13.80
C ASP A 224 1.74 11.86 -13.63
N VAL A 225 2.60 10.85 -13.44
CA VAL A 225 2.18 9.45 -13.17
C VAL A 225 1.28 9.34 -11.95
N VAL A 226 1.56 10.09 -10.87
CA VAL A 226 0.69 10.08 -9.69
C VAL A 226 -0.48 11.08 -9.76
N GLY A 227 -0.66 11.78 -10.90
CA GLY A 227 -1.78 12.67 -11.16
C GLY A 227 -1.73 14.01 -10.40
N LEU A 228 -0.53 14.50 -10.07
CA LEU A 228 -0.34 15.81 -9.41
C LEU A 228 0.07 16.92 -10.39
N GLY A 229 0.64 16.55 -11.54
CA GLY A 229 1.19 17.47 -12.52
C GLY A 229 2.53 18.09 -12.11
N ALA A 230 3.36 18.43 -13.11
CA ALA A 230 4.72 18.91 -12.91
C ALA A 230 4.81 20.21 -12.06
N GLN A 231 3.76 21.05 -12.06
CA GLN A 231 3.67 22.28 -11.27
C GLN A 231 3.72 22.01 -9.75
N ALA A 232 3.37 20.81 -9.29
CA ALA A 232 3.45 20.43 -7.88
C ALA A 232 4.89 20.43 -7.35
N ALA A 233 5.89 20.31 -8.21
CA ALA A 233 7.32 20.25 -7.86
C ALA A 233 7.81 21.46 -7.05
N ALA A 234 7.26 22.66 -7.31
CA ALA A 234 7.69 23.91 -6.67
C ALA A 234 7.10 24.12 -5.26
N ARG A 235 6.06 23.36 -4.91
CA ARG A 235 5.29 23.53 -3.68
C ARG A 235 5.86 22.74 -2.51
N TYR A 236 5.39 23.05 -1.30
CA TYR A 236 5.76 22.36 -0.06
C TYR A 236 4.68 21.35 0.36
N PRO A 237 5.04 20.27 1.10
CA PRO A 237 4.06 19.26 1.51
C PRO A 237 2.84 19.79 2.28
N HIS A 238 3.01 20.84 3.09
CA HIS A 238 1.91 21.42 3.87
C HIS A 238 0.83 22.10 3.01
N GLU A 239 1.10 22.39 1.73
CA GLU A 239 0.14 22.95 0.78
C GLU A 239 -0.75 21.89 0.09
N PHE A 240 -0.59 20.62 0.44
CA PHE A 240 -1.29 19.49 -0.15
C PHE A 240 -2.23 18.80 0.84
N SER A 241 -3.32 18.23 0.33
CA SER A 241 -4.19 17.35 1.10
C SER A 241 -3.50 16.04 1.50
N GLY A 242 -4.07 15.27 2.43
CA GLY A 242 -3.53 13.96 2.83
C GLY A 242 -3.33 13.01 1.65
N GLY A 243 -4.32 12.89 0.77
CA GLY A 243 -4.21 12.05 -0.42
C GLY A 243 -3.18 12.54 -1.44
N GLN A 244 -3.03 13.85 -1.60
CA GLN A 244 -1.98 14.40 -2.45
C GLN A 244 -0.58 14.15 -1.87
N ARG A 245 -0.41 14.23 -0.55
CA ARG A 245 0.86 13.85 0.12
C ARG A 245 1.17 12.36 -0.04
N GLN A 246 0.15 11.51 0.03
CA GLN A 246 0.31 10.07 -0.24
C GLN A 246 0.80 9.82 -1.67
N ARG A 247 0.28 10.57 -2.65
CA ARG A 247 0.76 10.51 -4.04
C ARG A 247 2.23 10.97 -4.16
N ILE A 248 2.65 11.98 -3.41
CA ILE A 248 4.06 12.41 -3.34
C ILE A 248 4.94 11.30 -2.74
N ALA A 249 4.49 10.62 -1.68
CA ALA A 249 5.22 9.51 -1.08
C ALA A 249 5.34 8.32 -2.04
N ILE A 250 4.29 8.01 -2.81
CA ILE A 250 4.31 6.99 -3.87
C ILE A 250 5.31 7.40 -4.98
N ALA A 251 5.25 8.64 -5.47
CA ALA A 251 6.17 9.15 -6.48
C ALA A 251 7.64 9.04 -6.03
N ARG A 252 7.93 9.40 -4.75
CA ARG A 252 9.26 9.26 -4.15
C ARG A 252 9.71 7.79 -4.13
N ALA A 253 8.84 6.87 -3.74
CA ALA A 253 9.16 5.45 -3.71
C ALA A 253 9.44 4.89 -5.12
N LEU A 254 8.71 5.35 -6.14
CA LEU A 254 8.90 4.95 -7.53
C LEU A 254 10.15 5.55 -8.19
N ALA A 255 10.72 6.61 -7.61
CA ALA A 255 11.85 7.34 -8.20
C ALA A 255 13.11 6.48 -8.41
N THR A 256 13.27 5.41 -7.63
CA THR A 256 14.37 4.46 -7.77
C THR A 256 14.09 3.33 -8.76
N ARG A 257 12.88 3.24 -9.30
CA ARG A 257 12.38 2.14 -10.16
C ARG A 257 12.44 0.78 -9.44
N PRO A 258 11.74 0.64 -8.31
CA PRO A 258 11.80 -0.58 -7.53
C PRO A 258 11.18 -1.76 -8.26
N ARG A 259 11.62 -2.98 -7.92
CA ARG A 259 10.95 -4.24 -8.30
C ARG A 259 9.97 -4.68 -7.21
N PHE A 260 10.22 -4.26 -5.98
CA PHE A 260 9.40 -4.60 -4.82
C PHE A 260 9.01 -3.35 -4.04
N LEU A 261 7.71 -3.16 -3.88
CA LEU A 261 7.14 -2.03 -3.14
C LEU A 261 6.35 -2.54 -1.95
N ILE A 262 6.72 -2.10 -0.77
CA ILE A 262 6.01 -2.38 0.47
C ILE A 262 5.05 -1.22 0.74
N CYS A 263 3.76 -1.51 0.84
CA CYS A 263 2.71 -0.56 1.17
C CYS A 263 2.20 -0.85 2.58
N ASP A 264 2.69 -0.13 3.59
CA ASP A 264 2.29 -0.30 4.98
C ASP A 264 1.11 0.61 5.29
N GLU A 265 -0.11 0.08 5.25
CA GLU A 265 -1.38 0.80 5.45
C GLU A 265 -1.51 2.09 4.62
N PRO A 266 -1.33 2.04 3.29
CA PRO A 266 -1.12 3.24 2.46
C PRO A 266 -2.34 4.16 2.38
N THR A 267 -3.50 3.76 2.89
CA THR A 267 -4.77 4.50 2.81
C THR A 267 -5.47 4.71 4.14
N SER A 268 -4.89 4.26 5.26
CA SER A 268 -5.55 4.26 6.59
C SER A 268 -5.89 5.66 7.13
N ALA A 269 -5.15 6.69 6.71
CA ALA A 269 -5.37 8.08 7.12
C ALA A 269 -6.20 8.91 6.11
N LEU A 270 -6.82 8.25 5.12
CA LEU A 270 -7.51 8.91 4.01
C LEU A 270 -9.02 8.65 4.08
N ASP A 271 -9.80 9.60 3.60
CA ASP A 271 -11.24 9.39 3.38
C ASP A 271 -11.50 8.37 2.26
N VAL A 272 -12.70 7.76 2.27
CA VAL A 272 -13.07 6.66 1.36
C VAL A 272 -12.90 7.04 -0.11
N SER A 273 -13.21 8.30 -0.48
CA SER A 273 -13.13 8.74 -1.87
C SER A 273 -11.68 8.84 -2.38
N ILE A 274 -10.79 9.32 -1.54
CA ILE A 274 -9.36 9.41 -1.84
C ILE A 274 -8.69 8.03 -1.75
N GLN A 275 -9.13 7.20 -0.79
CA GLN A 275 -8.68 5.82 -0.66
C GLN A 275 -8.85 5.04 -1.96
N ALA A 276 -10.05 5.06 -2.57
CA ALA A 276 -10.33 4.40 -3.84
C ALA A 276 -9.38 4.88 -4.97
N GLN A 277 -9.08 6.18 -5.02
CA GLN A 277 -8.16 6.74 -6.01
C GLN A 277 -6.71 6.23 -5.82
N ILE A 278 -6.22 6.18 -4.58
CA ILE A 278 -4.87 5.69 -4.27
C ILE A 278 -4.74 4.19 -4.56
N LEU A 279 -5.78 3.41 -4.22
CA LEU A 279 -5.79 1.97 -4.49
C LEU A 279 -5.80 1.67 -5.99
N ASN A 280 -6.61 2.40 -6.78
CA ASN A 280 -6.60 2.29 -8.24
C ASN A 280 -5.25 2.70 -8.84
N LEU A 281 -4.63 3.79 -8.34
CA LEU A 281 -3.29 4.19 -8.76
C LEU A 281 -2.25 3.07 -8.52
N LEU A 282 -2.26 2.47 -7.31
CA LEU A 282 -1.33 1.39 -6.98
C LEU A 282 -1.56 0.15 -7.85
N LYS A 283 -2.83 -0.15 -8.19
CA LYS A 283 -3.20 -1.25 -9.07
C LYS A 283 -2.71 -1.01 -10.50
N ASP A 284 -2.95 0.19 -11.05
CA ASP A 284 -2.46 0.57 -12.37
C ASP A 284 -0.93 0.50 -12.48
N LEU A 285 -0.22 0.99 -11.45
CA LEU A 285 1.23 0.92 -11.38
C LEU A 285 1.74 -0.52 -11.27
N GLN A 286 1.06 -1.36 -10.50
CA GLN A 286 1.39 -2.77 -10.37
C GLN A 286 1.25 -3.48 -11.73
N GLU A 287 0.11 -3.33 -12.41
CA GLU A 287 -0.16 -3.95 -13.71
C GLU A 287 0.84 -3.47 -14.78
N GLN A 288 1.02 -2.14 -14.91
CA GLN A 288 1.86 -1.56 -15.97
C GLN A 288 3.35 -1.80 -15.76
N LEU A 289 3.81 -1.74 -14.51
CA LEU A 289 5.21 -1.91 -14.15
C LEU A 289 5.54 -3.35 -13.74
N ASN A 290 4.55 -4.27 -13.64
CA ASN A 290 4.67 -5.61 -13.06
C ASN A 290 5.38 -5.57 -11.70
N LEU A 291 5.02 -4.60 -10.85
CA LEU A 291 5.59 -4.47 -9.52
C LEU A 291 5.18 -5.66 -8.66
N THR A 292 6.11 -6.11 -7.84
CA THR A 292 5.79 -7.02 -6.74
C THR A 292 5.41 -6.18 -5.54
N LEU A 293 4.27 -6.46 -4.90
CA LEU A 293 3.80 -5.70 -3.76
C LEU A 293 3.69 -6.55 -2.49
N LEU A 294 4.14 -5.99 -1.37
CA LEU A 294 3.67 -6.41 -0.05
C LEU A 294 2.67 -5.36 0.44
N PHE A 295 1.39 -5.73 0.47
CA PHE A 295 0.30 -4.82 0.81
C PHE A 295 -0.23 -5.13 2.20
N ILE A 296 0.00 -4.23 3.15
CA ILE A 296 -0.44 -4.36 4.54
C ILE A 296 -1.67 -3.50 4.75
N SER A 297 -2.74 -4.09 5.25
CA SER A 297 -3.96 -3.39 5.64
C SER A 297 -4.71 -4.15 6.73
N HIS A 298 -5.48 -3.42 7.51
CA HIS A 298 -6.49 -3.99 8.41
C HIS A 298 -7.90 -4.01 7.75
N ASP A 299 -8.05 -3.40 6.56
CA ASP A 299 -9.27 -3.38 5.77
C ASP A 299 -9.34 -4.62 4.86
N LEU A 300 -10.07 -5.65 5.31
CA LEU A 300 -10.17 -6.93 4.60
C LEU A 300 -10.84 -6.82 3.22
N PRO A 301 -11.92 -6.05 3.02
CA PRO A 301 -12.46 -5.73 1.70
C PRO A 301 -11.40 -5.18 0.73
N VAL A 302 -10.53 -4.28 1.17
CA VAL A 302 -9.42 -3.76 0.35
C VAL A 302 -8.44 -4.87 -0.01
N ILE A 303 -8.07 -5.70 0.96
CA ILE A 303 -7.16 -6.84 0.75
C ILE A 303 -7.74 -7.79 -0.29
N ARG A 304 -9.05 -8.15 -0.20
CA ARG A 304 -9.70 -9.04 -1.17
C ARG A 304 -9.58 -8.52 -2.60
N GLN A 305 -9.69 -7.20 -2.77
CA GLN A 305 -9.65 -6.58 -4.09
C GLN A 305 -8.24 -6.33 -4.63
N MET A 306 -7.26 -6.12 -3.76
CA MET A 306 -5.89 -5.79 -4.15
C MET A 306 -4.99 -6.99 -4.34
N CYS A 307 -5.15 -8.04 -3.52
CA CYS A 307 -4.13 -9.06 -3.34
C CYS A 307 -4.45 -10.36 -4.11
N ASP A 308 -3.41 -11.05 -4.50
CA ASP A 308 -3.48 -12.38 -5.12
C ASP A 308 -3.47 -13.48 -4.05
N ARG A 309 -2.57 -13.36 -3.06
CA ARG A 309 -2.47 -14.22 -1.88
C ARG A 309 -2.45 -13.37 -0.62
N VAL A 310 -2.88 -13.97 0.48
CA VAL A 310 -2.97 -13.29 1.79
C VAL A 310 -2.36 -14.14 2.89
N GLY A 311 -1.52 -13.50 3.71
CA GLY A 311 -1.01 -14.03 4.97
C GLY A 311 -1.72 -13.41 6.17
N VAL A 312 -2.13 -14.22 7.13
CA VAL A 312 -2.80 -13.77 8.35
C VAL A 312 -1.82 -13.85 9.52
N MET A 313 -1.54 -12.69 10.13
CA MET A 313 -0.63 -12.58 11.27
C MET A 313 -1.37 -12.37 12.60
N ARG A 314 -0.91 -13.02 13.66
CA ARG A 314 -1.35 -12.78 15.04
C ARG A 314 -0.19 -12.96 16.00
N HIS A 315 0.01 -12.03 16.93
CA HIS A 315 1.04 -12.09 17.97
C HIS A 315 2.45 -12.45 17.49
N GLY A 316 2.82 -11.93 16.32
CA GLY A 316 4.12 -12.16 15.68
C GLY A 316 4.23 -13.44 14.87
N GLU A 317 3.20 -14.25 14.80
CA GLU A 317 3.15 -15.52 14.06
C GLU A 317 2.34 -15.39 12.78
N LEU A 318 2.75 -16.11 11.73
CA LEU A 318 1.99 -16.25 10.48
C LEU A 318 1.15 -17.52 10.58
N LEU A 319 -0.17 -17.36 10.75
CA LEU A 319 -1.09 -18.45 11.05
C LEU A 319 -1.63 -19.16 9.83
N GLU A 320 -1.85 -18.43 8.76
CA GLU A 320 -2.41 -18.95 7.52
C GLU A 320 -1.92 -18.15 6.32
N VAL A 321 -1.64 -18.85 5.21
CA VAL A 321 -1.35 -18.24 3.89
C VAL A 321 -2.16 -19.00 2.85
N ALA A 322 -2.93 -18.27 2.05
CA ALA A 322 -3.72 -18.87 0.96
C ALA A 322 -3.94 -17.86 -0.18
N GLU A 323 -4.40 -18.35 -1.33
CA GLU A 323 -5.01 -17.54 -2.38
C GLU A 323 -6.14 -16.71 -1.78
N THR A 324 -6.29 -15.47 -2.23
CA THR A 324 -7.23 -14.51 -1.61
C THR A 324 -8.65 -15.08 -1.56
N GLU A 325 -9.20 -15.54 -2.67
CA GLU A 325 -10.58 -16.07 -2.69
C GLU A 325 -10.73 -17.31 -1.81
N GLN A 326 -9.73 -18.20 -1.80
CA GLN A 326 -9.74 -19.38 -0.93
C GLN A 326 -9.75 -19.00 0.55
N LEU A 327 -8.98 -17.98 0.95
CA LEU A 327 -8.93 -17.52 2.34
C LEU A 327 -10.26 -16.90 2.78
N PHE A 328 -10.92 -16.15 1.90
CA PHE A 328 -12.20 -15.50 2.21
C PHE A 328 -13.38 -16.46 2.22
N GLU A 329 -13.41 -17.46 1.33
CA GLU A 329 -14.51 -18.41 1.21
C GLU A 329 -14.34 -19.64 2.09
N HIS A 330 -13.12 -20.12 2.24
CA HIS A 330 -12.78 -21.36 2.95
C HIS A 330 -11.61 -21.18 3.94
N PRO A 331 -11.71 -20.26 4.92
CA PRO A 331 -10.66 -20.05 5.93
C PRO A 331 -10.43 -21.31 6.75
N ARG A 332 -9.18 -21.68 6.94
CA ARG A 332 -8.79 -22.90 7.69
C ARG A 332 -8.59 -22.65 9.16
N HIS A 333 -7.84 -21.58 9.49
CA HIS A 333 -7.48 -21.27 10.86
C HIS A 333 -8.63 -20.58 11.61
N GLU A 334 -8.88 -20.95 12.87
CA GLU A 334 -9.99 -20.40 13.67
C GLU A 334 -9.90 -18.87 13.84
N TYR A 335 -8.69 -18.33 13.99
CA TYR A 335 -8.50 -16.88 14.03
C TYR A 335 -8.87 -16.19 12.73
N THR A 336 -8.54 -16.79 11.57
CA THR A 336 -8.96 -16.27 10.26
C THR A 336 -10.47 -16.23 10.13
N LYS A 337 -11.17 -17.29 10.54
CA LYS A 337 -12.64 -17.34 10.58
C LYS A 337 -13.21 -16.24 11.45
N HIS A 338 -12.63 -16.06 12.65
CA HIS A 338 -13.04 -15.01 13.57
C HIS A 338 -12.80 -13.62 12.95
N LEU A 339 -11.61 -13.36 12.40
CA LEU A 339 -11.27 -12.09 11.76
C LEU A 339 -12.25 -11.74 10.61
N LEU A 340 -12.57 -12.72 9.76
CA LEU A 340 -13.53 -12.55 8.68
C LEU A 340 -14.96 -12.35 9.18
N SER A 341 -15.35 -12.95 10.30
CA SER A 341 -16.68 -12.77 10.90
C SER A 341 -16.94 -11.35 11.43
N LEU A 342 -15.87 -10.60 11.74
CA LEU A 342 -15.93 -9.22 12.18
C LEU A 342 -16.12 -8.21 11.03
N MET A 343 -16.03 -8.66 9.78
CA MET A 343 -16.28 -7.78 8.65
C MET A 343 -17.75 -7.28 8.68
N PRO A 344 -17.95 -5.97 8.48
CA PRO A 344 -19.29 -5.43 8.34
C PRO A 344 -19.98 -6.08 7.13
N ARG A 345 -20.96 -6.92 7.35
CA ARG A 345 -21.87 -7.37 6.29
C ARG A 345 -22.85 -6.23 6.06
N LEU A 346 -22.65 -5.47 4.99
CA LEU A 346 -23.76 -4.70 4.43
C LEU A 346 -24.80 -5.76 4.04
N GLN A 347 -25.87 -5.90 4.81
CA GLN A 347 -26.99 -6.76 4.44
C GLN A 347 -27.33 -6.40 3.00
N SER A 348 -27.34 -7.40 2.14
CA SER A 348 -27.73 -7.28 0.73
C SER A 348 -29.15 -6.75 0.68
N MET A 349 -29.31 -5.43 0.69
CA MET A 349 -30.56 -4.81 0.26
C MET A 349 -30.59 -5.03 -1.25
N SER A 350 -31.53 -5.85 -1.68
CA SER A 350 -31.80 -6.21 -3.06
C SER A 350 -31.75 -4.96 -3.96
N HIS A 351 -30.66 -4.82 -4.69
CA HIS A 351 -30.56 -3.83 -5.77
C HIS A 351 -31.27 -4.40 -7.01
N GLN A 352 -32.58 -4.20 -7.07
CA GLN A 352 -33.25 -4.08 -8.35
C GLN A 352 -32.90 -2.69 -8.90
N GLY A 353 -32.10 -2.66 -9.96
CA GLY A 353 -31.91 -1.50 -10.83
C GLY A 353 -30.69 -0.61 -10.56
N LEU A 354 -29.51 -1.12 -10.79
CA LEU A 354 -28.35 -0.32 -11.22
C LEU A 354 -27.63 -1.10 -12.33
N ASP A 355 -28.05 -0.86 -13.56
CA ASP A 355 -27.28 -1.24 -14.73
C ASP A 355 -25.93 -0.52 -14.67
N VAL A 356 -24.89 -1.28 -14.40
CA VAL A 356 -23.51 -0.84 -14.53
C VAL A 356 -23.26 -0.71 -16.02
N VAL A 357 -23.19 0.53 -16.50
CA VAL A 357 -22.66 0.84 -17.83
C VAL A 357 -21.21 0.37 -17.84
N ALA A 358 -20.98 -0.81 -18.39
CA ALA A 358 -19.67 -1.30 -18.75
C ALA A 358 -19.25 -0.56 -20.05
N GLY A 359 -18.26 0.29 -19.93
CA GLY A 359 -17.58 0.98 -21.00
C GLY A 359 -16.10 1.10 -20.66
#